data_77871496e0306ebab34632794f8dbd45
#
_entry.id   77871496e0306ebab34632794f8dbd45
#
_cell.length_a   1.000
_cell.length_b   1.000
_cell.length_c   1.000
_cell.angle_alpha   90.00
_cell.angle_beta   90.00
_cell.angle_gamma   90.00
#
_symmetry.space_group_name_H-M   'P 1'
#
loop_
_entity.id
_entity.type
_entity.pdbx_description
1 polymer ?
#
loop_
_entity_poly.entity_id
_entity_poly.type
_entity_poly.pdbx_seq_one_letter_code
_entity_poly.pdbx_strand_id
1 'polypeptide(L)'
;LIGGAGGLIGAIFHHSIDMAEVFRSTHPWLLWLLPIAGLLIVGFYKMTRTEGLNTNHVIRAVHKGKRLSVLLMPAIFFATVLTQLCGGSAGREGAALQMGGTIGQWIGRGLHLDDSDLRIATLVGMAAFFSALFGTPLAAAVFAVMVISIGILYHVALVPCLIASLSAYFLAGALGVQPVRFEVEVPEASALTFFQVGFLGILCALVSIFFCMMMHGAEKGMRKI
;
A
#
# COMPACT_ATOMS: atom_id res chain seq x y z
N LEU A 1 10.03 16.13 4.87
CA LEU A 1 8.62 16.50 4.75
C LEU A 1 7.77 15.31 4.32
N ILE A 2 8.01 14.68 3.15
CA ILE A 2 7.20 13.56 2.64
C ILE A 2 7.18 12.39 3.62
N GLY A 3 8.33 12.00 4.18
CA GLY A 3 8.41 10.94 5.19
C GLY A 3 7.59 11.24 6.44
N GLY A 4 7.64 12.48 6.94
CA GLY A 4 6.83 12.91 8.09
C GLY A 4 5.33 12.90 7.80
N ALA A 5 4.91 13.44 6.65
CA ALA A 5 3.50 13.42 6.24
C ALA A 5 2.99 11.99 6.02
N GLY A 6 3.79 11.14 5.34
CA GLY A 6 3.47 9.73 5.14
C GLY A 6 3.38 8.96 6.45
N GLY A 7 4.28 9.22 7.40
CA GLY A 7 4.27 8.61 8.73
C GLY A 7 3.05 9.02 9.55
N LEU A 8 2.70 10.31 9.56
CA LEU A 8 1.54 10.82 10.30
C LEU A 8 0.23 10.26 9.73
N ILE A 9 0.01 10.41 8.42
CA ILE A 9 -1.23 9.97 7.77
C ILE A 9 -1.31 8.44 7.78
N GLY A 10 -0.17 7.75 7.63
CA GLY A 10 -0.08 6.29 7.75
C GLY A 10 -0.47 5.79 9.13
N ALA A 11 -0.02 6.47 10.20
CA ALA A 11 -0.40 6.14 11.58
C ALA A 11 -1.90 6.37 11.81
N ILE A 12 -2.47 7.48 11.34
CA ILE A 12 -3.91 7.76 11.44
C ILE A 12 -4.70 6.66 10.72
N PHE A 13 -4.26 6.27 9.52
CA PHE A 13 -4.90 5.22 8.73
C PHE A 13 -4.84 3.86 9.44
N HIS A 14 -3.67 3.50 10.00
CA HIS A 14 -3.48 2.27 10.77
C HIS A 14 -4.45 2.20 11.94
N HIS A 15 -4.45 3.21 12.81
CA HIS A 15 -5.35 3.27 13.97
C HIS A 15 -6.84 3.26 13.56
N SER A 16 -7.19 3.91 12.46
CA SER A 16 -8.59 3.89 11.97
C SER A 16 -9.02 2.49 11.54
N ILE A 17 -8.13 1.71 10.93
CA ILE A 17 -8.41 0.32 10.57
C ILE A 17 -8.48 -0.56 11.81
N ASP A 18 -7.55 -0.44 12.74
CA ASP A 18 -7.54 -1.23 13.97
C ASP A 18 -8.80 -0.97 14.81
N MET A 19 -9.22 0.30 14.94
CA MET A 19 -10.50 0.65 15.57
C MET A 19 -11.69 0.02 14.85
N ALA A 20 -11.70 0.03 13.53
CA ALA A 20 -12.76 -0.58 12.73
C ALA A 20 -12.81 -2.11 12.94
N GLU A 21 -11.65 -2.77 13.00
CA GLU A 21 -11.55 -4.21 13.24
C GLU A 21 -11.99 -4.59 14.67
N VAL A 22 -11.56 -3.84 15.68
CA VAL A 22 -11.98 -4.04 17.09
C VAL A 22 -13.49 -3.81 17.22
N PHE A 23 -14.03 -2.75 16.64
CA PHE A 23 -15.46 -2.46 16.68
C PHE A 23 -16.27 -3.55 15.99
N ARG A 24 -15.82 -4.05 14.84
CA ARG A 24 -16.45 -5.16 14.13
C ARG A 24 -16.43 -6.45 14.95
N SER A 25 -15.35 -6.75 15.66
CA SER A 25 -15.23 -7.97 16.47
C SER A 25 -16.30 -8.02 17.58
N THR A 26 -16.69 -6.87 18.09
CA THR A 26 -17.75 -6.74 19.10
C THR A 26 -19.16 -6.66 18.49
N HIS A 27 -19.27 -6.38 17.18
CA HIS A 27 -20.55 -6.19 16.48
C HIS A 27 -20.64 -7.03 15.19
N PRO A 28 -20.78 -8.38 15.27
CA PRO A 28 -20.77 -9.23 14.07
C PRO A 28 -21.86 -8.94 13.04
N TRP A 29 -22.95 -8.31 13.45
CA TRP A 29 -24.06 -7.90 12.58
C TRP A 29 -23.66 -6.88 11.52
N LEU A 30 -22.52 -6.16 11.70
CA LEU A 30 -21.99 -5.22 10.71
C LEU A 30 -21.68 -5.88 9.35
N LEU A 31 -21.45 -7.18 9.34
CA LEU A 31 -21.22 -7.94 8.11
C LEU A 31 -22.43 -7.83 7.13
N TRP A 32 -23.63 -7.77 7.67
CA TRP A 32 -24.85 -7.62 6.86
C TRP A 32 -24.98 -6.24 6.21
N LEU A 33 -24.24 -5.25 6.70
CA LEU A 33 -24.20 -3.90 6.11
C LEU A 33 -23.22 -3.78 4.95
N LEU A 34 -22.46 -4.83 4.63
CA LEU A 34 -21.46 -4.79 3.55
C LEU A 34 -22.03 -4.34 2.19
N PRO A 35 -23.24 -4.76 1.75
CA PRO A 35 -23.83 -4.25 0.51
C PRO A 35 -24.12 -2.73 0.56
N ILE A 36 -24.58 -2.25 1.70
CA ILE A 36 -24.86 -0.82 1.92
C ILE A 36 -23.54 -0.03 1.91
N ALA A 37 -22.51 -0.56 2.59
CA ALA A 37 -21.16 0.02 2.58
C ALA A 37 -20.61 0.10 1.14
N GLY A 38 -20.81 -0.94 0.33
CA GLY A 38 -20.44 -0.94 -1.09
C GLY A 38 -21.11 0.19 -1.89
N LEU A 39 -22.41 0.42 -1.69
CA LEU A 39 -23.13 1.52 -2.32
C LEU A 39 -22.60 2.89 -1.88
N LEU A 40 -22.31 3.06 -0.59
CA LEU A 40 -21.73 4.30 -0.05
C LEU A 40 -20.33 4.55 -0.63
N ILE A 41 -19.50 3.52 -0.75
CA ILE A 41 -18.16 3.60 -1.36
C ILE A 41 -18.28 4.05 -2.81
N VAL A 42 -19.15 3.41 -3.60
CA VAL A 42 -19.36 3.79 -5.01
C VAL A 42 -19.87 5.23 -5.11
N GLY A 43 -20.83 5.62 -4.26
CA GLY A 43 -21.33 6.99 -4.19
C GLY A 43 -20.22 7.99 -3.88
N PHE A 44 -19.34 7.65 -2.95
CA PHE A 44 -18.22 8.51 -2.56
C PHE A 44 -17.16 8.64 -3.68
N TYR A 45 -16.85 7.53 -4.38
CA TYR A 45 -15.97 7.58 -5.55
C TYR A 45 -16.57 8.44 -6.69
N LYS A 46 -17.88 8.37 -6.90
CA LYS A 46 -18.58 9.26 -7.87
C LYS A 46 -18.49 10.72 -7.47
N MET A 47 -18.77 11.02 -6.21
CA MET A 47 -18.73 12.39 -5.68
C MET A 47 -17.32 12.98 -5.79
N THR A 48 -16.28 12.21 -5.52
CA THR A 48 -14.87 12.63 -5.61
C THR A 48 -14.30 12.56 -7.02
N ARG A 49 -15.06 12.06 -8.01
CA ARG A 49 -14.61 11.83 -9.39
C ARG A 49 -13.33 10.99 -9.48
N THR A 50 -13.21 10.00 -8.61
CA THR A 50 -12.05 9.10 -8.53
C THR A 50 -12.39 7.68 -8.99
N GLU A 51 -13.53 7.50 -9.66
CA GLU A 51 -13.94 6.20 -10.21
C GLU A 51 -12.89 5.62 -11.16
N GLY A 52 -12.64 4.33 -11.06
CA GLY A 52 -11.69 3.61 -11.91
C GLY A 52 -10.22 3.94 -11.65
N LEU A 53 -9.92 4.83 -10.70
CA LEU A 53 -8.54 5.07 -10.28
C LEU A 53 -8.10 3.94 -9.35
N ASN A 54 -7.12 3.17 -9.81
CA ASN A 54 -6.55 2.03 -9.07
C ASN A 54 -5.04 2.18 -8.92
N THR A 55 -4.38 1.23 -8.28
CA THR A 55 -2.93 1.23 -8.10
C THR A 55 -2.18 1.36 -9.42
N ASN A 56 -2.66 0.71 -10.50
CA ASN A 56 -2.08 0.83 -11.83
C ASN A 56 -2.18 2.26 -12.40
N HIS A 57 -3.18 3.04 -11.96
CA HIS A 57 -3.29 4.44 -12.34
C HIS A 57 -2.16 5.27 -11.71
N VAL A 58 -1.86 5.02 -10.44
CA VAL A 58 -0.76 5.70 -9.73
C VAL A 58 0.59 5.32 -10.33
N ILE A 59 0.81 4.03 -10.61
CA ILE A 59 2.02 3.54 -11.29
C ILE A 59 2.18 4.21 -12.66
N ARG A 60 1.11 4.26 -13.45
CA ARG A 60 1.13 4.97 -14.75
C ARG A 60 1.34 6.48 -14.62
N ALA A 61 0.88 7.09 -13.54
CA ALA A 61 1.10 8.51 -13.28
C ALA A 61 2.58 8.79 -13.04
N VAL A 62 3.30 7.90 -12.35
CA VAL A 62 4.76 8.00 -12.19
C VAL A 62 5.47 7.90 -13.53
N HIS A 63 5.10 6.93 -14.40
CA HIS A 63 5.72 6.80 -15.72
C HIS A 63 5.46 7.97 -16.66
N LYS A 64 4.23 8.47 -16.68
CA LYS A 64 3.77 9.48 -17.66
C LYS A 64 3.75 10.91 -17.14
N GLY A 65 4.20 11.16 -15.88
CA GLY A 65 4.11 12.46 -15.26
C GLY A 65 2.68 12.97 -15.06
N LYS A 66 1.67 12.08 -15.09
CA LYS A 66 0.27 12.50 -14.95
C LYS A 66 -0.05 12.95 -13.53
N ARG A 67 -0.99 13.88 -13.45
CA ARG A 67 -1.45 14.42 -12.17
C ARG A 67 -2.35 13.40 -11.46
N LEU A 68 -2.05 13.13 -10.18
CA LEU A 68 -2.92 12.40 -9.28
C LEU A 68 -3.91 13.37 -8.63
N SER A 69 -5.17 12.95 -8.55
CA SER A 69 -6.18 13.72 -7.83
C SER A 69 -5.91 13.67 -6.33
N VAL A 70 -5.89 14.82 -5.66
CA VAL A 70 -5.75 14.91 -4.20
C VAL A 70 -6.90 14.20 -3.49
N LEU A 71 -8.10 14.21 -4.10
CA LEU A 71 -9.29 13.55 -3.59
C LEU A 71 -9.19 12.02 -3.60
N LEU A 72 -8.20 11.45 -4.29
CA LEU A 72 -7.95 10.02 -4.29
C LEU A 72 -7.56 9.51 -2.88
N MET A 73 -6.79 10.29 -2.12
CA MET A 73 -6.37 9.91 -0.77
C MET A 73 -7.56 9.75 0.20
N PRO A 74 -8.43 10.75 0.40
CA PRO A 74 -9.59 10.59 1.28
C PRO A 74 -10.58 9.55 0.76
N ALA A 75 -10.70 9.39 -0.57
CA ALA A 75 -11.57 8.37 -1.15
C ALA A 75 -11.14 6.95 -0.78
N ILE A 76 -9.85 6.65 -0.90
CA ILE A 76 -9.29 5.35 -0.55
C ILE A 76 -9.34 5.13 0.97
N PHE A 77 -8.99 6.17 1.74
CA PHE A 77 -9.06 6.11 3.20
C PHE A 77 -10.46 5.68 3.67
N PHE A 78 -11.48 6.43 3.24
CA PHE A 78 -12.87 6.15 3.60
C PHE A 78 -13.33 4.77 3.11
N ALA A 79 -13.05 4.43 1.85
CA ALA A 79 -13.44 3.16 1.26
C ALA A 79 -12.82 1.98 2.01
N THR A 80 -11.53 2.06 2.35
CA THR A 80 -10.82 0.97 3.04
C THR A 80 -11.31 0.81 4.47
N VAL A 81 -11.43 1.90 5.23
CA VAL A 81 -11.92 1.86 6.62
C VAL A 81 -13.35 1.32 6.67
N LEU A 82 -14.24 1.80 5.79
CA LEU A 82 -15.62 1.34 5.73
C LEU A 82 -15.72 -0.14 5.34
N THR A 83 -14.89 -0.60 4.39
CA THR A 83 -14.84 -2.01 4.00
C THR A 83 -14.40 -2.89 5.16
N GLN A 84 -13.35 -2.51 5.89
CA GLN A 84 -12.84 -3.25 7.05
C GLN A 84 -13.86 -3.26 8.20
N LEU A 85 -14.54 -2.14 8.43
CA LEU A 85 -15.60 -2.01 9.44
C LEU A 85 -16.74 -3.00 9.18
N CYS A 86 -17.15 -3.15 7.92
CA CYS A 86 -18.21 -4.07 7.52
C CYS A 86 -17.73 -5.51 7.26
N GLY A 87 -16.46 -5.83 7.52
CA GLY A 87 -15.91 -7.18 7.39
C GLY A 87 -15.58 -7.62 5.96
N GLY A 88 -15.51 -6.66 5.04
CA GLY A 88 -15.01 -6.93 3.69
C GLY A 88 -13.49 -7.13 3.68
N SER A 89 -13.00 -8.01 2.82
CA SER A 89 -11.56 -8.25 2.64
C SER A 89 -10.98 -7.25 1.65
N ALA A 90 -10.45 -6.14 2.15
CA ALA A 90 -9.72 -5.15 1.35
C ALA A 90 -8.24 -5.16 1.74
N GLY A 91 -7.36 -5.32 0.75
CA GLY A 91 -5.91 -5.25 0.95
C GLY A 91 -5.47 -3.83 1.31
N ARG A 92 -4.55 -3.72 2.26
CA ARG A 92 -3.98 -2.43 2.71
C ARG A 92 -2.84 -1.96 1.80
N GLU A 93 -2.22 -2.87 1.05
CA GLU A 93 -1.02 -2.61 0.24
C GLU A 93 -1.32 -1.64 -0.92
N GLY A 94 -2.41 -1.92 -1.66
CA GLY A 94 -2.85 -1.05 -2.74
C GLY A 94 -3.24 0.34 -2.25
N ALA A 95 -3.92 0.43 -1.10
CA ALA A 95 -4.26 1.68 -0.45
C ALA A 95 -3.00 2.45 -0.05
N ALA A 96 -2.01 1.78 0.56
CA ALA A 96 -0.75 2.38 0.96
C ALA A 96 0.00 3.03 -0.22
N LEU A 97 0.11 2.31 -1.35
CA LEU A 97 0.76 2.84 -2.55
C LEU A 97 0.03 4.05 -3.14
N GLN A 98 -1.30 3.97 -3.22
CA GLN A 98 -2.10 5.03 -3.81
C GLN A 98 -2.11 6.29 -2.93
N MET A 99 -2.33 6.13 -1.63
CA MET A 99 -2.34 7.25 -0.69
C MET A 99 -0.94 7.86 -0.57
N GLY A 100 0.07 7.03 -0.37
CA GLY A 100 1.46 7.48 -0.28
C GLY A 100 1.94 8.19 -1.55
N GLY A 101 1.66 7.62 -2.72
CA GLY A 101 1.99 8.24 -4.00
C GLY A 101 1.29 9.58 -4.22
N THR A 102 0.01 9.68 -3.81
CA THR A 102 -0.75 10.94 -3.88
C THR A 102 -0.16 12.00 -2.97
N ILE A 103 0.18 11.65 -1.73
CA ILE A 103 0.82 12.56 -0.76
C ILE A 103 2.18 13.04 -1.29
N GLY A 104 3.02 12.11 -1.75
CA GLY A 104 4.34 12.44 -2.29
C GLY A 104 4.26 13.40 -3.48
N GLN A 105 3.37 13.11 -4.43
CA GLN A 105 3.17 13.98 -5.60
C GLN A 105 2.59 15.34 -5.21
N TRP A 106 1.66 15.38 -4.26
CA TRP A 106 1.06 16.65 -3.84
C TRP A 106 2.07 17.56 -3.11
N ILE A 107 2.86 16.99 -2.20
CA ILE A 107 3.93 17.73 -1.53
C ILE A 107 4.98 18.19 -2.55
N GLY A 108 5.39 17.31 -3.48
CA GLY A 108 6.35 17.65 -4.52
C GLY A 108 5.89 18.83 -5.38
N ARG A 109 4.59 18.90 -5.69
CA ARG A 109 4.02 20.07 -6.39
C ARG A 109 4.01 21.32 -5.55
N GLY A 110 3.68 21.23 -4.28
CA GLY A 110 3.74 22.35 -3.35
C GLY A 110 5.16 22.94 -3.25
N LEU A 111 6.17 22.10 -3.45
CA LEU A 111 7.59 22.48 -3.50
C LEU A 111 8.06 22.90 -4.90
N HIS A 112 7.14 22.93 -5.90
CA HIS A 112 7.45 23.29 -7.29
C HIS A 112 8.55 22.42 -7.93
N LEU A 113 8.57 21.13 -7.59
CA LEU A 113 9.51 20.17 -8.18
C LEU A 113 9.20 19.97 -9.68
N ASP A 114 10.25 19.73 -10.46
CA ASP A 114 10.11 19.38 -11.87
C ASP A 114 9.50 17.98 -12.07
N ASP A 115 9.20 17.60 -13.32
CA ASP A 115 8.55 16.32 -13.62
C ASP A 115 9.41 15.11 -13.24
N SER A 116 10.74 15.22 -13.26
CA SER A 116 11.66 14.16 -12.85
C SER A 116 11.62 13.96 -11.34
N ASP A 117 11.79 15.03 -10.59
CA ASP A 117 11.77 15.03 -9.13
C ASP A 117 10.38 14.72 -8.59
N LEU A 118 9.33 15.09 -9.32
CA LEU A 118 7.95 14.76 -8.97
C LEU A 118 7.69 13.23 -9.04
N ARG A 119 8.32 12.53 -9.99
CA ARG A 119 8.29 11.05 -10.03
C ARG A 119 8.97 10.48 -8.79
N ILE A 120 10.16 10.98 -8.44
CA ILE A 120 10.89 10.58 -7.24
C ILE A 120 10.06 10.87 -5.99
N ALA A 121 9.47 12.07 -5.87
CA ALA A 121 8.61 12.43 -4.75
C ALA A 121 7.39 11.50 -4.59
N THR A 122 6.82 11.04 -5.70
CA THR A 122 5.73 10.06 -5.69
C THR A 122 6.19 8.72 -5.11
N LEU A 123 7.37 8.22 -5.52
CA LEU A 123 7.98 7.00 -4.98
C LEU A 123 8.31 7.12 -3.50
N VAL A 124 8.88 8.24 -3.12
CA VAL A 124 9.21 8.58 -1.73
C VAL A 124 7.96 8.56 -0.85
N GLY A 125 6.85 9.08 -1.35
CA GLY A 125 5.56 9.01 -0.67
C GLY A 125 5.03 7.58 -0.52
N MET A 126 5.14 6.76 -1.58
CA MET A 126 4.78 5.34 -1.53
C MET A 126 5.61 4.59 -0.47
N ALA A 127 6.94 4.76 -0.48
CA ALA A 127 7.85 4.13 0.47
C ALA A 127 7.54 4.55 1.92
N ALA A 128 7.34 5.85 2.15
CA ALA A 128 7.05 6.39 3.46
C ALA A 128 5.75 5.83 4.06
N PHE A 129 4.68 5.87 3.27
CA PHE A 129 3.37 5.41 3.73
C PHE A 129 3.35 3.90 3.96
N PHE A 130 3.96 3.13 3.05
CA PHE A 130 4.08 1.68 3.19
C PHE A 130 4.88 1.31 4.45
N SER A 131 5.99 2.00 4.69
CA SER A 131 6.82 1.82 5.88
C SER A 131 6.06 2.12 7.18
N ALA A 132 5.29 3.22 7.21
CA ALA A 132 4.48 3.59 8.37
C ALA A 132 3.41 2.54 8.68
N LEU A 133 2.83 1.92 7.64
CA LEU A 133 1.74 0.98 7.80
C LEU A 133 2.21 -0.42 8.21
N PHE A 134 3.33 -0.89 7.64
CA PHE A 134 3.81 -2.27 7.83
C PHE A 134 5.03 -2.39 8.74
N GLY A 135 5.67 -1.28 9.11
CA GLY A 135 6.84 -1.29 9.98
C GLY A 135 8.11 -1.87 9.32
N THR A 136 8.22 -1.83 8.00
CA THR A 136 9.31 -2.45 7.23
C THR A 136 10.04 -1.44 6.33
N PRO A 137 10.86 -0.52 6.90
CA PRO A 137 11.41 0.62 6.16
C PRO A 137 12.31 0.22 4.98
N LEU A 138 13.18 -0.78 5.14
CA LEU A 138 14.05 -1.25 4.05
C LEU A 138 13.24 -1.88 2.91
N ALA A 139 12.34 -2.80 3.26
CA ALA A 139 11.49 -3.47 2.28
C ALA A 139 10.57 -2.45 1.56
N ALA A 140 10.04 -1.46 2.28
CA ALA A 140 9.20 -0.40 1.73
C ALA A 140 9.94 0.44 0.68
N ALA A 141 11.20 0.81 0.95
CA ALA A 141 12.02 1.58 0.01
C ALA A 141 12.31 0.78 -1.26
N VAL A 142 12.74 -0.47 -1.13
CA VAL A 142 13.02 -1.34 -2.28
C VAL A 142 11.74 -1.63 -3.06
N PHE A 143 10.65 -1.96 -2.38
CA PHE A 143 9.36 -2.25 -3.01
C PHE A 143 8.84 -1.05 -3.82
N ALA A 144 8.87 0.17 -3.27
CA ALA A 144 8.43 1.36 -3.98
C ALA A 144 9.21 1.61 -5.27
N VAL A 145 10.51 1.35 -5.27
CA VAL A 145 11.36 1.51 -6.45
C VAL A 145 11.13 0.40 -7.48
N MET A 146 10.85 -0.83 -7.04
CA MET A 146 10.64 -1.99 -7.92
C MET A 146 9.23 -2.10 -8.49
N VAL A 147 8.22 -1.61 -7.78
CA VAL A 147 6.80 -1.73 -8.19
C VAL A 147 6.48 -1.01 -9.50
N ILE A 148 7.29 -0.01 -9.85
CA ILE A 148 7.10 0.81 -11.05
C ILE A 148 7.62 0.12 -12.31
N SER A 149 8.77 -0.52 -12.22
CA SER A 149 9.40 -1.15 -13.38
C SER A 149 9.90 -2.53 -13.00
N ILE A 150 9.18 -3.57 -13.45
CA ILE A 150 9.58 -4.95 -13.20
C ILE A 150 10.96 -5.19 -13.82
N GLY A 151 11.93 -5.56 -13.00
CA GLY A 151 13.30 -5.88 -13.43
C GLY A 151 14.24 -4.68 -13.62
N ILE A 152 13.78 -3.45 -13.44
CA ILE A 152 14.62 -2.25 -13.50
C ILE A 152 14.57 -1.53 -12.17
N LEU A 153 15.70 -1.51 -11.46
CA LEU A 153 15.83 -0.76 -10.21
C LEU A 153 16.08 0.72 -10.53
N TYR A 154 15.14 1.58 -10.18
CA TYR A 154 15.30 3.04 -10.30
C TYR A 154 16.16 3.56 -9.13
N HIS A 155 17.47 3.27 -9.17
CA HIS A 155 18.40 3.49 -8.07
C HIS A 155 18.52 4.94 -7.61
N VAL A 156 18.25 5.93 -8.47
CA VAL A 156 18.24 7.35 -8.09
C VAL A 156 17.22 7.65 -6.98
N ALA A 157 16.07 6.96 -6.98
CA ALA A 157 15.03 7.13 -5.97
C ALA A 157 15.28 6.31 -4.69
N LEU A 158 16.23 5.35 -4.69
CA LEU A 158 16.40 4.42 -3.57
C LEU A 158 16.78 5.14 -2.27
N VAL A 159 17.77 6.04 -2.32
CA VAL A 159 18.23 6.79 -1.14
C VAL A 159 17.13 7.71 -0.58
N PRO A 160 16.46 8.55 -1.39
CA PRO A 160 15.32 9.33 -0.92
C PRO A 160 14.19 8.46 -0.34
N CYS A 161 13.86 7.34 -0.96
CA CYS A 161 12.86 6.40 -0.46
C CYS A 161 13.26 5.81 0.89
N LEU A 162 14.54 5.45 1.06
CA LEU A 162 15.06 4.90 2.31
C LEU A 162 14.98 5.93 3.46
N ILE A 163 15.42 7.16 3.22
CA ILE A 163 15.35 8.23 4.22
C ILE A 163 13.90 8.50 4.63
N ALA A 164 13.00 8.59 3.66
CA ALA A 164 11.60 8.85 3.93
C ALA A 164 10.89 7.69 4.64
N SER A 165 11.20 6.44 4.26
CA SER A 165 10.64 5.25 4.89
C SER A 165 11.10 5.10 6.35
N LEU A 166 12.38 5.37 6.63
CA LEU A 166 12.90 5.40 7.99
C LEU A 166 12.25 6.51 8.82
N SER A 167 12.16 7.73 8.27
CA SER A 167 11.51 8.86 8.95
C SER A 167 10.04 8.53 9.27
N ALA A 168 9.32 7.92 8.33
CA ALA A 168 7.93 7.53 8.52
C ALA A 168 7.78 6.40 9.55
N TYR A 169 8.69 5.42 9.54
CA TYR A 169 8.74 4.32 10.51
C TYR A 169 8.90 4.84 11.94
N PHE A 170 9.89 5.71 12.17
CA PHE A 170 10.12 6.25 13.50
C PHE A 170 8.95 7.12 13.98
N LEU A 171 8.38 7.93 13.09
CA LEU A 171 7.23 8.76 13.45
C LEU A 171 5.99 7.92 13.74
N ALA A 172 5.69 6.92 12.92
CA ALA A 172 4.57 6.01 13.15
C ALA A 172 4.74 5.23 14.45
N GLY A 173 5.95 4.74 14.74
CA GLY A 173 6.29 4.10 16.00
C GLY A 173 6.10 5.01 17.21
N ALA A 174 6.52 6.29 17.12
CA ALA A 174 6.28 7.29 18.15
C ALA A 174 4.79 7.60 18.37
N LEU A 175 3.96 7.41 17.33
CA LEU A 175 2.50 7.54 17.41
C LEU A 175 1.79 6.23 17.82
N GLY A 176 2.55 5.20 18.24
CA GLY A 176 2.01 3.96 18.79
C GLY A 176 1.68 2.88 17.76
N VAL A 177 2.05 3.06 16.50
CA VAL A 177 1.90 2.00 15.50
C VAL A 177 2.88 0.87 15.79
N GLN A 178 2.35 -0.32 16.05
CA GLN A 178 3.15 -1.51 16.27
C GLN A 178 3.50 -2.16 14.93
N PRO A 179 4.80 -2.41 14.64
CA PRO A 179 5.16 -3.17 13.45
C PRO A 179 4.62 -4.60 13.55
N VAL A 180 4.16 -5.14 12.43
CA VAL A 180 3.74 -6.55 12.38
C VAL A 180 4.95 -7.43 12.68
N ARG A 181 4.94 -8.12 13.82
CA ARG A 181 6.00 -9.03 14.24
C ARG A 181 5.38 -10.39 14.51
N PHE A 182 6.01 -11.41 14.00
CA PHE A 182 5.69 -12.79 14.33
C PHE A 182 6.77 -13.29 15.29
N GLU A 183 6.35 -13.80 16.45
CA GLU A 183 7.26 -14.49 17.39
C GLU A 183 7.54 -15.87 16.79
N VAL A 184 8.64 -16.00 16.11
CA VAL A 184 9.09 -17.26 15.49
C VAL A 184 10.47 -17.59 16.01
N GLU A 185 10.68 -18.82 16.46
CA GLU A 185 12.00 -19.32 16.75
C GLU A 185 12.80 -19.39 15.46
N VAL A 186 13.88 -18.61 15.38
CA VAL A 186 14.75 -18.59 14.21
C VAL A 186 15.71 -19.78 14.31
N PRO A 187 15.66 -20.73 13.37
CA PRO A 187 16.58 -21.88 13.37
C PRO A 187 18.03 -21.40 13.16
N GLU A 188 18.98 -22.14 13.71
CA GLU A 188 20.38 -21.85 13.54
C GLU A 188 20.78 -21.85 12.06
N ALA A 189 21.64 -20.90 11.68
CA ALA A 189 22.16 -20.79 10.32
C ALA A 189 23.08 -21.98 10.00
N SER A 190 22.56 -22.95 9.29
CA SER A 190 23.30 -24.13 8.82
C SER A 190 23.16 -24.31 7.31
N ALA A 191 24.05 -25.09 6.69
CA ALA A 191 23.91 -25.42 5.26
C ALA A 191 22.54 -26.08 4.96
N LEU A 192 22.04 -26.92 5.87
CA LEU A 192 20.75 -27.54 5.74
C LEU A 192 19.63 -26.50 5.76
N THR A 193 19.67 -25.53 6.66
CA THR A 193 18.69 -24.44 6.74
C THR A 193 18.67 -23.62 5.44
N PHE A 194 19.82 -23.33 4.84
CA PHE A 194 19.89 -22.66 3.55
C PHE A 194 19.21 -23.46 2.43
N PHE A 195 19.43 -24.76 2.37
CA PHE A 195 18.75 -25.63 1.40
C PHE A 195 17.23 -25.67 1.62
N GLN A 196 16.78 -25.76 2.86
CA GLN A 196 15.36 -25.76 3.22
C GLN A 196 14.69 -24.42 2.82
N VAL A 197 15.33 -23.30 3.11
CA VAL A 197 14.82 -21.96 2.73
C VAL A 197 14.81 -21.81 1.20
N GLY A 198 15.84 -22.28 0.51
CA GLY A 198 15.87 -22.27 -0.96
C GLY A 198 14.75 -23.11 -1.57
N PHE A 199 14.54 -24.31 -1.06
CA PHE A 199 13.44 -25.19 -1.50
C PHE A 199 12.06 -24.55 -1.21
N LEU A 200 11.88 -23.98 -0.02
CA LEU A 200 10.65 -23.23 0.32
C LEU A 200 10.42 -22.07 -0.64
N GLY A 201 11.47 -21.33 -0.99
CA GLY A 201 11.41 -20.24 -1.98
C GLY A 201 10.90 -20.71 -3.35
N ILE A 202 11.39 -21.87 -3.83
CA ILE A 202 10.92 -22.48 -5.08
C ILE A 202 9.44 -22.85 -4.99
N LEU A 203 9.01 -23.48 -3.89
CA LEU A 203 7.60 -23.82 -3.67
C LEU A 203 6.71 -22.56 -3.66
N CYS A 204 7.12 -21.53 -2.95
CA CYS A 204 6.40 -20.25 -2.91
C CYS A 204 6.29 -19.61 -4.31
N ALA A 205 7.36 -19.68 -5.11
CA ALA A 205 7.34 -19.17 -6.48
C ALA A 205 6.35 -19.95 -7.37
N LEU A 206 6.32 -21.28 -7.28
CA LEU A 206 5.37 -22.13 -8.02
C LEU A 206 3.91 -21.82 -7.63
N VAL A 207 3.63 -21.69 -6.33
CA VAL A 207 2.29 -21.31 -5.84
C VAL A 207 1.90 -19.92 -6.34
N SER A 208 2.82 -18.96 -6.31
CA SER A 208 2.59 -17.60 -6.83
C SER A 208 2.27 -17.61 -8.33
N ILE A 209 3.02 -18.36 -9.12
CA ILE A 209 2.75 -18.49 -10.57
C ILE A 209 1.37 -19.11 -10.79
N PHE A 210 1.05 -20.19 -10.07
CA PHE A 210 -0.26 -20.83 -10.17
C PHE A 210 -1.39 -19.86 -9.81
N PHE A 211 -1.26 -19.13 -8.71
CA PHE A 211 -2.24 -18.11 -8.29
C PHE A 211 -2.44 -17.03 -9.35
N CYS A 212 -1.35 -16.50 -9.92
CA CYS A 212 -1.44 -15.51 -11.00
C CYS A 212 -2.14 -16.06 -12.24
N MET A 213 -1.88 -17.31 -12.62
CA MET A 213 -2.56 -17.96 -13.74
C MET A 213 -4.07 -18.11 -13.50
N MET A 214 -4.45 -18.53 -12.29
CA MET A 214 -5.86 -18.66 -11.89
C MET A 214 -6.57 -17.30 -11.91
N MET A 215 -5.95 -16.26 -11.36
CA MET A 215 -6.51 -14.90 -11.35
C MET A 215 -6.73 -14.35 -12.77
N HIS A 216 -5.75 -14.49 -13.65
CA HIS A 216 -5.88 -14.07 -15.04
C HIS A 216 -6.93 -14.89 -15.80
N GLY A 217 -7.03 -16.18 -15.50
CA GLY A 217 -8.07 -17.05 -16.06
C GLY A 217 -9.47 -16.62 -15.66
N ALA A 218 -9.68 -16.32 -14.38
CA ALA A 218 -10.94 -15.82 -13.85
C ALA A 218 -11.32 -14.46 -14.47
N GLU A 219 -10.36 -13.52 -14.55
CA GLU A 219 -10.60 -12.21 -15.16
C GLU A 219 -11.00 -12.33 -16.64
N LYS A 220 -10.33 -13.20 -17.40
CA LYS A 220 -10.69 -13.47 -18.81
C LYS A 220 -12.07 -14.10 -18.93
N GLY A 221 -12.44 -14.99 -18.01
CA GLY A 221 -13.77 -15.59 -17.96
C GLY A 221 -14.87 -14.56 -17.72
N MET A 222 -14.68 -13.68 -16.74
CA MET A 222 -15.65 -12.63 -16.42
C MET A 222 -15.79 -11.55 -17.50
N ARG A 223 -14.76 -11.27 -18.27
CA ARG A 223 -14.85 -10.33 -19.40
C ARG A 223 -15.67 -10.84 -20.59
N LYS A 224 -16.02 -12.12 -20.60
CA LYS A 224 -16.84 -12.75 -21.67
C LYS A 224 -18.34 -12.77 -21.35
N ILE A 225 -18.69 -12.43 -20.12
CA ILE A 225 -20.05 -12.24 -19.63
C ILE A 225 -20.41 -10.75 -19.70
#